data_1638985e3a3684f575696838fa0fd999
#
_entry.id   1638985e3a3684f575696838fa0fd999
#
_cell.length_a   1.000
_cell.length_b   1.000
_cell.length_c   1.000
_cell.angle_alpha   90.00
_cell.angle_beta   90.00
_cell.angle_gamma   90.00
#
_symmetry.space_group_name_H-M   'P 1'
#
loop_
_entity.id
_entity.type
_entity.pdbx_description
1 polymer ?
#
loop_
_entity_poly.entity_id
_entity_poly.type
_entity_poly.pdbx_seq_one_letter_code
_entity_poly.pdbx_strand_id
1 'polypeptide(L)'
;MNKRLRIAGGSVAIAAVLAALGLVFPNSALGKIVGTINASYVSAALRFTVPIGFAALGGIFAEKSGVTNIGLEGHLIISAFTGVAVADALAGSGSATQTTLWLGFFAAVLASTLFALLFAVVCIEFKADQIIAGLAVWLIALGLAPFASKILWGGINSPSVGTLSNWRLPLLAKIPVIGPILFDANPTVYMLLVAVPLTWFVLNETAFGRWVKASGENPMALDTVGVDVHRVRYASVLISGTLAGIGGAGLSLGQAGLFNGSGATMVDGRGWIGITAYLFGNYNPLGAFGASFLFASLDALQLRLQQVGFSVPRELIGVIPYVTVIIVLVFVGHTRTPDAAGEPYESGEE
;
A
#
# COMPACT_ATOMS: atom_id res chain seq x y z
N MET A 1 8.08 -35.13 -6.85
CA MET A 1 7.20 -34.13 -6.20
C MET A 1 8.08 -33.26 -5.29
N ASN A 2 8.23 -31.99 -5.62
CA ASN A 2 9.19 -31.05 -5.03
C ASN A 2 8.94 -30.91 -3.52
N LYS A 3 9.97 -30.92 -2.66
CA LYS A 3 9.87 -30.80 -1.18
C LYS A 3 9.00 -29.58 -0.77
N ARG A 4 9.07 -28.50 -1.55
CA ARG A 4 8.25 -27.29 -1.39
C ARG A 4 6.74 -27.52 -1.59
N LEU A 5 6.36 -28.35 -2.59
CA LEU A 5 4.95 -28.72 -2.86
C LEU A 5 4.37 -29.59 -1.72
N ARG A 6 5.18 -30.45 -1.10
CA ARG A 6 4.78 -31.26 0.06
C ARG A 6 4.53 -30.41 1.29
N ILE A 7 5.40 -29.41 1.55
CA ILE A 7 5.25 -28.50 2.71
C ILE A 7 4.02 -27.60 2.49
N ALA A 8 3.87 -27.01 1.32
CA ALA A 8 2.69 -26.19 1.01
C ALA A 8 1.38 -26.99 1.10
N GLY A 9 1.35 -28.22 0.56
CA GLY A 9 0.21 -29.12 0.69
C GLY A 9 -0.10 -29.51 2.13
N GLY A 10 0.92 -29.76 2.96
CA GLY A 10 0.79 -30.01 4.38
C GLY A 10 0.20 -28.83 5.14
N SER A 11 0.68 -27.60 4.86
CA SER A 11 0.17 -26.38 5.50
C SER A 11 -1.30 -26.12 5.15
N VAL A 12 -1.70 -26.32 3.89
CA VAL A 12 -3.10 -26.21 3.43
C VAL A 12 -3.98 -27.26 4.11
N ALA A 13 -3.50 -28.51 4.22
CA ALA A 13 -4.24 -29.57 4.89
C ALA A 13 -4.45 -29.28 6.37
N ILE A 14 -3.42 -28.78 7.08
CA ILE A 14 -3.54 -28.38 8.50
C ILE A 14 -4.55 -27.23 8.65
N ALA A 15 -4.48 -26.20 7.81
CA ALA A 15 -5.42 -25.10 7.83
C ALA A 15 -6.87 -25.57 7.58
N ALA A 16 -7.08 -26.47 6.63
CA ALA A 16 -8.38 -27.05 6.37
C ALA A 16 -8.93 -27.87 7.55
N VAL A 17 -8.09 -28.68 8.20
CA VAL A 17 -8.47 -29.42 9.41
C VAL A 17 -8.82 -28.48 10.56
N LEU A 18 -8.03 -27.44 10.80
CA LEU A 18 -8.32 -26.42 11.82
C LEU A 18 -9.63 -25.68 11.53
N ALA A 19 -9.88 -25.33 10.27
CA ALA A 19 -11.15 -24.70 9.85
C ALA A 19 -12.33 -25.66 10.09
N ALA A 20 -12.21 -26.92 9.71
CA ALA A 20 -13.24 -27.95 9.94
C ALA A 20 -13.54 -28.14 11.44
N LEU A 21 -12.49 -28.22 12.29
CA LEU A 21 -12.64 -28.30 13.73
C LEU A 21 -13.33 -27.06 14.32
N GLY A 22 -13.00 -25.87 13.81
CA GLY A 22 -13.67 -24.63 14.20
C GLY A 22 -15.16 -24.62 13.86
N LEU A 23 -15.53 -25.14 12.70
CA LEU A 23 -16.95 -25.26 12.29
C LEU A 23 -17.72 -26.29 13.12
N VAL A 24 -17.07 -27.38 13.52
CA VAL A 24 -17.69 -28.44 14.35
C VAL A 24 -17.86 -27.98 15.81
N PHE A 25 -16.92 -27.15 16.31
CA PHE A 25 -16.96 -26.64 17.69
C PHE A 25 -17.08 -25.10 17.71
N PRO A 26 -18.24 -24.51 17.38
CA PRO A 26 -18.41 -23.06 17.19
C PRO A 26 -18.17 -22.24 18.47
N ASN A 27 -18.37 -22.83 19.66
CA ASN A 27 -18.14 -22.17 20.94
C ASN A 27 -16.68 -22.23 21.42
N SER A 28 -15.82 -23.00 20.76
CA SER A 28 -14.39 -23.04 21.07
C SER A 28 -13.70 -21.75 20.61
N ALA A 29 -12.50 -21.48 21.13
CA ALA A 29 -11.67 -20.37 20.65
C ALA A 29 -11.43 -20.44 19.12
N LEU A 30 -11.18 -21.65 18.62
CA LEU A 30 -11.01 -21.91 17.19
C LEU A 30 -12.31 -21.64 16.40
N GLY A 31 -13.46 -22.06 16.92
CA GLY A 31 -14.77 -21.82 16.31
C GLY A 31 -15.10 -20.34 16.21
N LYS A 32 -14.80 -19.58 17.26
CA LYS A 32 -14.95 -18.13 17.24
C LYS A 32 -14.06 -17.46 16.19
N ILE A 33 -12.79 -17.89 16.06
CA ILE A 33 -11.86 -17.38 15.02
C ILE A 33 -12.40 -17.70 13.62
N VAL A 34 -12.78 -18.95 13.36
CA VAL A 34 -13.33 -19.37 12.06
C VAL A 34 -14.63 -18.63 11.76
N GLY A 35 -15.50 -18.44 12.74
CA GLY A 35 -16.76 -17.69 12.59
C GLY A 35 -16.58 -16.19 12.28
N THR A 36 -15.40 -15.62 12.56
CA THR A 36 -15.09 -14.24 12.17
C THR A 36 -14.74 -14.10 10.70
N ILE A 37 -14.33 -15.19 10.02
CA ILE A 37 -13.95 -15.21 8.61
C ILE A 37 -15.23 -15.30 7.76
N ASN A 38 -15.85 -14.16 7.51
CA ASN A 38 -17.07 -14.02 6.72
C ASN A 38 -16.92 -12.95 5.63
N ALA A 39 -17.96 -12.71 4.85
CA ALA A 39 -17.94 -11.73 3.76
C ALA A 39 -17.54 -10.32 4.23
N SER A 40 -17.99 -9.90 5.42
CA SER A 40 -17.63 -8.58 5.98
C SER A 40 -16.16 -8.49 6.40
N TYR A 41 -15.56 -9.61 6.82
CA TYR A 41 -14.12 -9.70 7.07
C TYR A 41 -13.32 -9.53 5.78
N VAL A 42 -13.68 -10.24 4.71
CA VAL A 42 -12.99 -10.15 3.42
C VAL A 42 -13.12 -8.75 2.83
N SER A 43 -14.30 -8.12 2.95
CA SER A 43 -14.51 -6.73 2.55
C SER A 43 -13.63 -5.75 3.35
N ALA A 44 -13.46 -5.97 4.66
CA ALA A 44 -12.56 -5.18 5.50
C ALA A 44 -11.08 -5.40 5.10
N ALA A 45 -10.68 -6.64 4.86
CA ALA A 45 -9.33 -6.99 4.40
C ALA A 45 -9.00 -6.31 3.06
N LEU A 46 -9.92 -6.30 2.10
CA LEU A 46 -9.75 -5.58 0.83
C LEU A 46 -9.57 -4.08 1.02
N ARG A 47 -10.33 -3.46 1.93
CA ARG A 47 -10.15 -2.02 2.25
C ARG A 47 -8.78 -1.75 2.86
N PHE A 48 -8.33 -2.57 3.81
CA PHE A 48 -7.01 -2.43 4.42
C PHE A 48 -5.87 -2.73 3.44
N THR A 49 -6.13 -3.50 2.39
CA THR A 49 -5.16 -3.73 1.30
C THR A 49 -4.88 -2.46 0.49
N VAL A 50 -5.79 -1.49 0.44
CA VAL A 50 -5.66 -0.28 -0.40
C VAL A 50 -4.35 0.46 -0.16
N PRO A 51 -4.03 0.96 1.05
CA PRO A 51 -2.79 1.70 1.27
C PRO A 51 -1.54 0.85 1.05
N ILE A 52 -1.54 -0.41 1.51
CA ILE A 52 -0.42 -1.33 1.36
C ILE A 52 -0.19 -1.69 -0.11
N GLY A 53 -1.25 -2.03 -0.82
CA GLY A 53 -1.20 -2.44 -2.23
C GLY A 53 -0.74 -1.31 -3.15
N PHE A 54 -1.24 -0.09 -2.95
CA PHE A 54 -0.80 1.06 -3.73
C PHE A 54 0.65 1.44 -3.43
N ALA A 55 1.10 1.39 -2.17
CA ALA A 55 2.50 1.56 -1.81
C ALA A 55 3.37 0.48 -2.49
N ALA A 56 2.94 -0.78 -2.46
CA ALA A 56 3.65 -1.88 -3.10
C ALA A 56 3.75 -1.70 -4.63
N LEU A 57 2.66 -1.34 -5.31
CA LEU A 57 2.68 -1.07 -6.76
C LEU A 57 3.58 0.12 -7.10
N GLY A 58 3.55 1.18 -6.29
CA GLY A 58 4.45 2.33 -6.43
C GLY A 58 5.92 1.94 -6.25
N GLY A 59 6.23 1.17 -5.22
CA GLY A 59 7.58 0.66 -4.98
C GLY A 59 8.12 -0.19 -6.12
N ILE A 60 7.29 -1.01 -6.77
CA ILE A 60 7.69 -1.79 -7.94
C ILE A 60 8.18 -0.89 -9.09
N PHE A 61 7.47 0.21 -9.40
CA PHE A 61 7.91 1.13 -10.45
C PHE A 61 9.24 1.79 -10.12
N ALA A 62 9.39 2.30 -8.91
CA ALA A 62 10.60 2.98 -8.49
C ALA A 62 11.80 2.01 -8.51
N GLU A 63 11.74 0.88 -7.80
CA GLU A 63 12.88 -0.04 -7.72
C GLU A 63 13.22 -0.70 -9.05
N LYS A 64 12.21 -1.09 -9.86
CA LYS A 64 12.48 -1.61 -11.20
C LYS A 64 13.11 -0.59 -12.15
N SER A 65 13.06 0.70 -11.84
CA SER A 65 13.78 1.75 -12.58
C SER A 65 15.19 2.01 -12.06
N GLY A 66 15.60 1.36 -10.97
CA GLY A 66 16.89 1.55 -10.31
C GLY A 66 16.85 2.58 -9.17
N VAL A 67 15.67 3.10 -8.80
CA VAL A 67 15.53 4.06 -7.70
C VAL A 67 14.82 3.39 -6.51
N THR A 68 15.55 3.20 -5.42
CA THR A 68 15.02 2.60 -4.19
C THR A 68 14.23 3.63 -3.39
N ASN A 69 12.90 3.55 -3.43
CA ASN A 69 12.02 4.48 -2.71
C ASN A 69 11.57 3.93 -1.35
N ILE A 70 12.38 4.16 -0.33
CA ILE A 70 12.02 3.83 1.07
C ILE A 70 11.04 4.87 1.66
N GLY A 71 10.87 6.04 1.04
CA GLY A 71 9.97 7.11 1.47
C GLY A 71 8.47 6.85 1.29
N LEU A 72 8.04 5.65 0.88
CA LEU A 72 6.63 5.31 0.62
C LEU A 72 5.71 5.59 1.81
N GLU A 73 6.17 5.34 3.03
CA GLU A 73 5.44 5.69 4.26
C GLU A 73 5.18 7.20 4.35
N GLY A 74 6.18 8.02 4.04
CA GLY A 74 6.07 9.48 4.01
C GLY A 74 5.08 9.97 2.96
N HIS A 75 5.06 9.37 1.78
CA HIS A 75 4.11 9.67 0.71
C HIS A 75 2.67 9.38 1.15
N LEU A 76 2.42 8.25 1.81
CA LEU A 76 1.12 7.91 2.39
C LEU A 76 0.69 8.93 3.46
N ILE A 77 1.60 9.37 4.35
CA ILE A 77 1.31 10.33 5.42
C ILE A 77 0.92 11.68 4.83
N ILE A 78 1.72 12.24 3.92
CA ILE A 78 1.46 13.54 3.29
C ILE A 78 0.12 13.52 2.54
N SER A 79 -0.14 12.45 1.80
CA SER A 79 -1.41 12.29 1.10
C SER A 79 -2.59 12.19 2.05
N ALA A 80 -2.50 11.34 3.08
CA ALA A 80 -3.58 11.17 4.05
C ALA A 80 -3.94 12.48 4.76
N PHE A 81 -2.93 13.26 5.15
CA PHE A 81 -3.12 14.58 5.76
C PHE A 81 -3.72 15.58 4.77
N THR A 82 -3.10 15.75 3.60
CA THR A 82 -3.51 16.77 2.62
C THR A 82 -4.95 16.54 2.14
N GLY A 83 -5.35 15.28 1.95
CA GLY A 83 -6.69 14.94 1.53
C GLY A 83 -7.77 15.47 2.49
N VAL A 84 -7.55 15.23 3.79
CA VAL A 84 -8.47 15.71 4.84
C VAL A 84 -8.40 17.22 4.98
N ALA A 85 -7.18 17.80 4.96
CA ALA A 85 -7.01 19.25 5.12
C ALA A 85 -7.72 20.03 4.01
N VAL A 86 -7.62 19.59 2.76
CA VAL A 86 -8.28 20.23 1.63
C VAL A 86 -9.80 19.99 1.67
N ALA A 87 -10.25 18.78 2.01
CA ALA A 87 -11.67 18.49 2.12
C ALA A 87 -12.35 19.33 3.21
N ASP A 88 -11.70 19.48 4.38
CA ASP A 88 -12.17 20.31 5.49
C ASP A 88 -12.18 21.80 5.12
N ALA A 89 -11.12 22.32 4.54
CA ALA A 89 -11.00 23.71 4.10
C ALA A 89 -12.09 24.08 3.06
N LEU A 90 -12.41 23.17 2.13
CA LEU A 90 -13.45 23.36 1.14
C LEU A 90 -14.88 23.20 1.71
N ALA A 91 -15.05 22.43 2.78
CA ALA A 91 -16.32 22.30 3.48
C ALA A 91 -16.67 23.55 4.31
N GLY A 92 -15.67 24.31 4.78
CA GLY A 92 -15.85 25.49 5.61
C GLY A 92 -16.58 25.15 6.91
N SER A 93 -17.63 25.91 7.23
CA SER A 93 -18.48 25.66 8.42
C SER A 93 -19.53 24.56 8.22
N GLY A 94 -19.62 23.98 7.04
CA GLY A 94 -20.58 22.92 6.70
C GLY A 94 -19.97 21.51 6.82
N SER A 95 -20.78 20.49 6.52
CA SER A 95 -20.30 19.13 6.36
C SER A 95 -19.67 18.94 4.97
N ALA A 96 -18.58 18.18 4.87
CA ALA A 96 -17.96 17.88 3.59
C ALA A 96 -18.93 17.09 2.68
N THR A 97 -19.01 17.52 1.44
CA THR A 97 -19.80 16.88 0.39
C THR A 97 -18.94 15.84 -0.36
N GLN A 98 -19.57 14.94 -1.13
CA GLN A 98 -18.81 14.01 -1.96
C GLN A 98 -17.89 14.74 -2.95
N THR A 99 -18.28 15.92 -3.44
CA THR A 99 -17.44 16.75 -4.34
C THR A 99 -16.20 17.25 -3.60
N THR A 100 -16.34 17.79 -2.39
CA THR A 100 -15.19 18.27 -1.61
C THR A 100 -14.25 17.12 -1.20
N LEU A 101 -14.79 15.93 -0.91
CA LEU A 101 -13.98 14.74 -0.64
C LEU A 101 -13.17 14.30 -1.87
N TRP A 102 -13.76 14.33 -3.06
CA TRP A 102 -13.02 14.02 -4.30
C TRP A 102 -11.96 15.08 -4.63
N LEU A 103 -12.25 16.36 -4.41
CA LEU A 103 -11.25 17.43 -4.57
C LEU A 103 -10.09 17.25 -3.57
N GLY A 104 -10.40 16.91 -2.31
CA GLY A 104 -9.41 16.53 -1.31
C GLY A 104 -8.58 15.32 -1.75
N PHE A 105 -9.22 14.29 -2.32
CA PHE A 105 -8.54 13.10 -2.83
C PHE A 105 -7.54 13.45 -3.95
N PHE A 106 -7.92 14.24 -4.94
CA PHE A 106 -7.01 14.64 -6.01
C PHE A 106 -5.87 15.54 -5.49
N ALA A 107 -6.16 16.45 -4.56
CA ALA A 107 -5.13 17.27 -3.91
C ALA A 107 -4.13 16.41 -3.12
N ALA A 108 -4.61 15.37 -2.44
CA ALA A 108 -3.79 14.39 -1.75
C ALA A 108 -2.81 13.66 -2.68
N VAL A 109 -3.34 13.18 -3.82
CA VAL A 109 -2.52 12.50 -4.84
C VAL A 109 -1.48 13.45 -5.41
N LEU A 110 -1.88 14.70 -5.73
CA LEU A 110 -0.96 15.72 -6.24
C LEU A 110 0.14 16.05 -5.22
N ALA A 111 -0.20 16.25 -3.95
CA ALA A 111 0.76 16.53 -2.89
C ALA A 111 1.79 15.40 -2.73
N SER A 112 1.35 14.15 -2.75
CA SER A 112 2.24 12.99 -2.72
C SER A 112 3.14 12.93 -3.95
N THR A 113 2.60 13.23 -5.14
CA THR A 113 3.38 13.26 -6.39
C THR A 113 4.44 14.37 -6.37
N LEU A 114 4.10 15.55 -5.85
CA LEU A 114 5.07 16.64 -5.68
C LEU A 114 6.14 16.29 -4.62
N PHE A 115 5.76 15.58 -3.58
CA PHE A 115 6.71 15.10 -2.58
C PHE A 115 7.64 14.02 -3.15
N ALA A 116 7.13 13.17 -4.06
CA ALA A 116 7.94 12.24 -4.83
C ALA A 116 8.86 12.95 -5.85
N LEU A 117 8.43 14.07 -6.42
CA LEU A 117 9.29 14.89 -7.25
C LEU A 117 10.48 15.43 -6.46
N LEU A 118 10.25 15.93 -5.23
CA LEU A 118 11.34 16.34 -4.35
C LEU A 118 12.34 15.20 -4.11
N PHE A 119 11.83 14.01 -3.77
CA PHE A 119 12.65 12.80 -3.60
C PHE A 119 13.43 12.45 -4.87
N ALA A 120 12.77 12.50 -6.04
CA ALA A 120 13.41 12.22 -7.33
C ALA A 120 14.56 13.20 -7.62
N VAL A 121 14.36 14.51 -7.40
CA VAL A 121 15.41 15.52 -7.58
C VAL A 121 16.60 15.24 -6.69
N VAL A 122 16.36 14.93 -5.41
CA VAL A 122 17.45 14.66 -4.45
C VAL A 122 18.24 13.40 -4.84
N CYS A 123 17.55 12.34 -5.28
CA CYS A 123 18.20 11.07 -5.61
C CYS A 123 18.81 11.03 -7.03
N ILE A 124 18.18 11.69 -8.01
CA ILE A 124 18.59 11.59 -9.41
C ILE A 124 19.56 12.73 -9.79
N GLU A 125 19.24 13.99 -9.43
CA GLU A 125 20.08 15.14 -9.79
C GLU A 125 21.22 15.33 -8.80
N PHE A 126 20.92 15.32 -7.48
CA PHE A 126 21.94 15.50 -6.47
C PHE A 126 22.66 14.20 -6.08
N LYS A 127 22.25 13.06 -6.63
CA LYS A 127 22.86 11.74 -6.44
C LYS A 127 23.02 11.37 -4.95
N ALA A 128 22.12 11.88 -4.12
CA ALA A 128 22.10 11.56 -2.69
C ALA A 128 21.81 10.06 -2.49
N ASP A 129 22.33 9.50 -1.39
CA ASP A 129 21.99 8.14 -0.97
C ASP A 129 20.47 8.00 -0.86
N GLN A 130 19.91 7.06 -1.63
CA GLN A 130 18.46 6.91 -1.80
C GLN A 130 17.78 6.39 -0.53
N ILE A 131 18.52 5.61 0.29
CA ILE A 131 18.04 5.11 1.58
C ILE A 131 17.93 6.28 2.55
N ILE A 132 18.98 7.11 2.65
CA ILE A 132 19.00 8.30 3.53
C ILE A 132 17.93 9.29 3.07
N ALA A 133 17.83 9.56 1.77
CA ALA A 133 16.81 10.47 1.22
C ALA A 133 15.38 9.97 1.50
N GLY A 134 15.12 8.67 1.33
CA GLY A 134 13.83 8.06 1.62
C GLY A 134 13.45 8.13 3.11
N LEU A 135 14.41 7.87 4.01
CA LEU A 135 14.22 8.06 5.44
C LEU A 135 13.96 9.52 5.80
N ALA A 136 14.66 10.47 5.18
CA ALA A 136 14.44 11.90 5.38
C ALA A 136 13.01 12.29 4.95
N VAL A 137 12.55 11.85 3.79
CA VAL A 137 11.17 12.03 3.29
C VAL A 137 10.15 11.51 4.30
N TRP A 138 10.36 10.31 4.84
CA TRP A 138 9.49 9.76 5.88
C TRP A 138 9.50 10.60 7.16
N LEU A 139 10.67 10.98 7.70
CA LEU A 139 10.79 11.76 8.93
C LEU A 139 10.18 13.16 8.76
N ILE A 140 10.37 13.81 7.60
CA ILE A 140 9.74 15.08 7.28
C ILE A 140 8.21 14.92 7.30
N ALA A 141 7.67 13.89 6.65
CA ALA A 141 6.23 13.65 6.63
C ALA A 141 5.66 13.37 8.02
N LEU A 142 6.37 12.56 8.82
CA LEU A 142 6.01 12.20 10.19
C LEU A 142 5.98 13.40 11.13
N GLY A 143 6.87 14.39 10.93
CA GLY A 143 6.88 15.64 11.68
C GLY A 143 5.92 16.68 11.14
N LEU A 144 5.91 16.89 9.80
CA LEU A 144 5.18 17.97 9.15
C LEU A 144 3.65 17.78 9.23
N ALA A 145 3.12 16.57 9.01
CA ALA A 145 1.69 16.36 8.99
C ALA A 145 1.02 16.59 10.36
N PRO A 146 1.49 16.03 11.50
CA PRO A 146 0.95 16.36 12.81
C PRO A 146 1.18 17.84 13.23
N PHE A 147 2.31 18.43 12.83
CA PHE A 147 2.61 19.85 13.09
C PHE A 147 1.61 20.75 12.35
N ALA A 148 1.38 20.51 11.05
CA ALA A 148 0.40 21.25 10.27
C ALA A 148 -1.03 21.01 10.79
N SER A 149 -1.35 19.79 11.22
CA SER A 149 -2.62 19.47 11.88
C SER A 149 -2.85 20.32 13.12
N LYS A 150 -1.81 20.50 13.96
CA LYS A 150 -1.88 21.34 15.15
C LYS A 150 -2.11 22.82 14.83
N ILE A 151 -1.52 23.33 13.74
CA ILE A 151 -1.74 24.70 13.27
C ILE A 151 -3.17 24.89 12.76
N LEU A 152 -3.68 23.95 11.96
CA LEU A 152 -4.98 24.07 11.33
C LEU A 152 -6.15 23.85 12.30
N TRP A 153 -6.02 22.87 13.20
CA TRP A 153 -7.13 22.41 14.04
C TRP A 153 -6.86 22.53 15.55
N GLY A 154 -5.72 23.04 15.96
CA GLY A 154 -5.35 23.15 17.37
C GLY A 154 -4.95 21.82 18.03
N GLY A 155 -4.98 20.71 17.31
CA GLY A 155 -4.65 19.35 17.77
C GLY A 155 -3.94 18.54 16.69
N ILE A 156 -3.35 17.39 17.09
CA ILE A 156 -2.66 16.50 16.15
C ILE A 156 -3.62 15.68 15.27
N ASN A 157 -4.91 15.68 15.62
CA ASN A 157 -5.97 14.99 14.88
C ASN A 157 -6.89 16.01 14.22
N SER A 158 -7.38 15.71 13.02
CA SER A 158 -8.36 16.53 12.32
C SER A 158 -9.80 16.31 12.85
N PRO A 159 -10.71 17.22 12.59
CA PRO A 159 -12.15 16.92 12.64
C PRO A 159 -12.49 15.82 11.60
N SER A 160 -13.66 15.19 11.77
CA SER A 160 -14.16 14.24 10.81
C SER A 160 -14.79 14.96 9.62
N VAL A 161 -14.30 14.64 8.41
CA VAL A 161 -14.85 15.13 7.15
C VAL A 161 -15.79 14.12 6.47
N GLY A 162 -15.89 12.90 7.04
CA GLY A 162 -16.62 11.80 6.43
C GLY A 162 -15.79 11.08 5.36
N THR A 163 -16.41 10.09 4.72
CA THR A 163 -15.75 9.22 3.75
C THR A 163 -16.39 9.27 2.37
N LEU A 164 -15.62 8.92 1.36
CA LEU A 164 -16.14 8.67 0.02
C LEU A 164 -17.21 7.56 0.07
N SER A 165 -18.36 7.82 -0.55
CA SER A 165 -19.46 6.88 -0.58
C SER A 165 -19.10 5.62 -1.37
N ASN A 166 -19.57 4.48 -0.89
CA ASN A 166 -19.41 3.22 -1.63
C ASN A 166 -20.11 3.29 -2.98
N TRP A 167 -19.46 2.70 -3.98
CA TRP A 167 -20.08 2.46 -5.27
C TRP A 167 -20.77 1.11 -5.28
N ARG A 168 -22.09 1.15 -5.28
CA ARG A 168 -22.92 -0.06 -5.32
C ARG A 168 -23.37 -0.35 -6.73
N LEU A 169 -23.05 -1.53 -7.24
CA LEU A 169 -23.53 -2.06 -8.52
C LEU A 169 -24.80 -2.91 -8.25
N PRO A 170 -26.03 -2.39 -8.45
CA PRO A 170 -27.25 -2.96 -7.86
C PRO A 170 -27.54 -4.41 -8.25
N LEU A 171 -27.20 -4.82 -9.49
CA LEU A 171 -27.43 -6.18 -9.97
C LEU A 171 -26.40 -7.16 -9.42
N LEU A 172 -25.12 -6.77 -9.39
CA LEU A 172 -23.99 -7.60 -8.97
C LEU A 172 -23.87 -7.66 -7.45
N ALA A 173 -24.27 -6.60 -6.73
CA ALA A 173 -24.27 -6.57 -5.27
C ALA A 173 -25.25 -7.59 -4.63
N LYS A 174 -26.20 -8.15 -5.41
CA LYS A 174 -27.12 -9.20 -4.95
C LYS A 174 -26.53 -10.61 -4.99
N ILE A 175 -25.36 -10.80 -5.60
CA ILE A 175 -24.72 -12.12 -5.64
C ILE A 175 -24.32 -12.50 -4.21
N PRO A 176 -24.73 -13.66 -3.69
CA PRO A 176 -24.37 -14.09 -2.34
C PRO A 176 -22.86 -14.12 -2.14
N VAL A 177 -22.36 -13.66 -1.00
CA VAL A 177 -20.96 -13.58 -0.58
C VAL A 177 -20.12 -12.62 -1.43
N ILE A 178 -20.05 -12.79 -2.75
CA ILE A 178 -19.20 -11.98 -3.65
C ILE A 178 -19.76 -10.56 -3.82
N GLY A 179 -21.07 -10.42 -3.87
CA GLY A 179 -21.75 -9.14 -4.07
C GLY A 179 -21.34 -8.06 -3.08
N PRO A 180 -21.52 -8.27 -1.78
CA PRO A 180 -21.10 -7.31 -0.76
C PRO A 180 -19.60 -7.09 -0.67
N ILE A 181 -18.78 -8.04 -1.13
CA ILE A 181 -17.31 -7.95 -1.09
C ILE A 181 -16.78 -7.07 -2.22
N LEU A 182 -17.22 -7.34 -3.46
CA LEU A 182 -16.65 -6.74 -4.67
C LEU A 182 -17.54 -5.67 -5.32
N PHE A 183 -18.86 -5.67 -5.08
CA PHE A 183 -19.81 -4.81 -5.80
C PHE A 183 -20.56 -3.82 -4.90
N ASP A 184 -20.14 -3.70 -3.63
CA ASP A 184 -20.54 -2.66 -2.69
C ASP A 184 -19.31 -2.19 -1.90
N ALA A 185 -18.33 -1.66 -2.61
CA ALA A 185 -17.04 -1.30 -2.03
C ALA A 185 -16.74 0.20 -2.21
N ASN A 186 -15.79 0.69 -1.41
CA ASN A 186 -15.27 2.04 -1.57
C ASN A 186 -14.58 2.18 -2.93
N PRO A 187 -14.68 3.35 -3.61
CA PRO A 187 -14.03 3.61 -4.90
C PRO A 187 -12.55 3.28 -4.94
N THR A 188 -11.83 3.47 -3.84
CA THR A 188 -10.39 3.19 -3.74
C THR A 188 -10.05 1.71 -3.84
N VAL A 189 -10.97 0.82 -3.45
CA VAL A 189 -10.83 -0.64 -3.65
C VAL A 189 -10.89 -0.96 -5.13
N TYR A 190 -11.85 -0.38 -5.87
CA TYR A 190 -11.93 -0.58 -7.33
C TYR A 190 -10.71 -0.03 -8.04
N MET A 191 -10.21 1.15 -7.60
CA MET A 191 -8.97 1.71 -8.14
C MET A 191 -7.80 0.74 -7.96
N LEU A 192 -7.67 0.09 -6.79
CA LEU A 192 -6.62 -0.90 -6.56
C LEU A 192 -6.79 -2.13 -7.45
N LEU A 193 -8.01 -2.67 -7.54
CA LEU A 193 -8.31 -3.84 -8.39
C LEU A 193 -8.02 -3.58 -9.88
N VAL A 194 -8.17 -2.34 -10.34
CA VAL A 194 -7.80 -1.90 -11.69
C VAL A 194 -6.30 -1.62 -11.80
N ALA A 195 -5.70 -1.00 -10.78
CA ALA A 195 -4.28 -0.63 -10.80
C ALA A 195 -3.36 -1.86 -10.85
N VAL A 196 -3.74 -2.98 -10.22
CA VAL A 196 -2.93 -4.21 -10.22
C VAL A 196 -2.72 -4.77 -11.65
N PRO A 197 -3.76 -5.11 -12.42
CA PRO A 197 -3.58 -5.58 -13.79
C PRO A 197 -3.03 -4.50 -14.72
N LEU A 198 -3.35 -3.22 -14.49
CA LEU A 198 -2.79 -2.11 -15.27
C LEU A 198 -1.28 -1.99 -15.07
N THR A 199 -0.81 -2.07 -13.82
CA THR A 199 0.63 -2.06 -13.51
C THR A 199 1.33 -3.26 -14.14
N TRP A 200 0.72 -4.45 -14.07
CA TRP A 200 1.24 -5.65 -14.72
C TRP A 200 1.35 -5.45 -16.25
N PHE A 201 0.30 -4.93 -16.88
CA PHE A 201 0.28 -4.64 -18.32
C PHE A 201 1.33 -3.61 -18.70
N VAL A 202 1.40 -2.49 -17.99
CA VAL A 202 2.39 -1.43 -18.26
C VAL A 202 3.81 -1.97 -18.17
N LEU A 203 4.14 -2.73 -17.12
CA LEU A 203 5.49 -3.23 -16.92
C LEU A 203 5.87 -4.37 -17.88
N ASN A 204 4.93 -5.17 -18.37
CA ASN A 204 5.27 -6.34 -19.17
C ASN A 204 5.01 -6.17 -20.66
N GLU A 205 4.01 -5.38 -21.05
CA GLU A 205 3.55 -5.33 -22.43
C GLU A 205 3.90 -4.00 -23.14
N THR A 206 4.30 -2.94 -22.38
CA THR A 206 4.58 -1.64 -22.99
C THR A 206 6.07 -1.39 -23.21
N ALA A 207 6.40 -0.44 -24.11
CA ALA A 207 7.77 0.05 -24.30
C ALA A 207 8.31 0.69 -23.03
N PHE A 208 7.49 1.51 -22.34
CA PHE A 208 7.86 2.15 -21.08
C PHE A 208 8.25 1.13 -20.01
N GLY A 209 7.48 0.03 -19.85
CA GLY A 209 7.81 -1.03 -18.89
C GLY A 209 9.14 -1.73 -19.20
N ARG A 210 9.49 -1.88 -20.50
CA ARG A 210 10.82 -2.39 -20.90
C ARG A 210 11.93 -1.43 -20.52
N TRP A 211 11.73 -0.12 -20.74
CA TRP A 211 12.70 0.92 -20.35
C TRP A 211 12.88 0.98 -18.84
N VAL A 212 11.80 0.90 -18.06
CA VAL A 212 11.86 0.83 -16.59
C VAL A 212 12.72 -0.34 -16.13
N LYS A 213 12.49 -1.54 -16.68
CA LYS A 213 13.30 -2.73 -16.32
C LYS A 213 14.75 -2.58 -16.77
N ALA A 214 14.99 -2.07 -17.99
CA ALA A 214 16.35 -1.88 -18.49
C ALA A 214 17.11 -0.84 -17.66
N SER A 215 16.45 0.25 -17.24
CA SER A 215 17.03 1.28 -16.37
C SER A 215 17.47 0.73 -15.00
N GLY A 216 16.78 -0.28 -14.47
CA GLY A 216 17.15 -0.91 -13.20
C GLY A 216 18.14 -2.06 -13.33
N GLU A 217 18.22 -2.74 -14.49
CA GLU A 217 19.14 -3.86 -14.69
C GLU A 217 20.48 -3.39 -15.30
N ASN A 218 20.42 -2.54 -16.33
CA ASN A 218 21.59 -1.98 -17.01
C ASN A 218 21.26 -0.61 -17.64
N PRO A 219 21.39 0.48 -16.88
CA PRO A 219 21.06 1.81 -17.37
C PRO A 219 21.95 2.25 -18.55
N MET A 220 23.22 1.83 -18.60
CA MET A 220 24.14 2.14 -19.68
C MET A 220 23.67 1.53 -21.02
N ALA A 221 23.19 0.28 -21.00
CA ALA A 221 22.63 -0.35 -22.18
C ALA A 221 21.36 0.37 -22.67
N LEU A 222 20.57 0.95 -21.77
CA LEU A 222 19.40 1.75 -22.13
C LEU A 222 19.80 3.08 -22.77
N ASP A 223 20.83 3.73 -22.27
CA ASP A 223 21.36 5.00 -22.79
C ASP A 223 21.94 4.83 -24.20
N THR A 224 22.69 3.74 -24.43
CA THR A 224 23.29 3.44 -25.77
C THR A 224 22.26 3.29 -26.89
N VAL A 225 21.02 2.94 -26.57
CA VAL A 225 19.92 2.88 -27.56
C VAL A 225 19.14 4.21 -27.68
N GLY A 226 19.63 5.28 -27.03
CA GLY A 226 19.09 6.64 -27.12
C GLY A 226 17.88 6.92 -26.23
N VAL A 227 17.65 6.10 -25.19
CA VAL A 227 16.59 6.34 -24.21
C VAL A 227 17.17 7.02 -22.98
N ASP A 228 16.66 8.18 -22.64
CA ASP A 228 17.07 8.98 -21.49
C ASP A 228 16.72 8.29 -20.18
N VAL A 229 17.74 7.75 -19.50
CA VAL A 229 17.61 7.02 -18.23
C VAL A 229 17.03 7.91 -17.12
N HIS A 230 17.43 9.19 -17.04
CA HIS A 230 16.94 10.11 -16.03
C HIS A 230 15.42 10.31 -16.17
N ARG A 231 14.92 10.52 -17.41
CA ARG A 231 13.47 10.65 -17.64
C ARG A 231 12.69 9.40 -17.24
N VAL A 232 13.23 8.21 -17.50
CA VAL A 232 12.61 6.95 -17.11
C VAL A 232 12.56 6.82 -15.58
N ARG A 233 13.65 7.15 -14.88
CA ARG A 233 13.72 7.15 -13.42
C ARG A 233 12.76 8.17 -12.80
N TYR A 234 12.74 9.42 -13.32
CA TYR A 234 11.78 10.44 -12.89
C TYR A 234 10.33 10.00 -13.05
N ALA A 235 9.96 9.52 -14.23
CA ALA A 235 8.60 9.04 -14.50
C ALA A 235 8.21 7.90 -13.52
N SER A 236 9.11 6.97 -13.27
CA SER A 236 8.88 5.83 -12.38
C SER A 236 8.68 6.27 -10.93
N VAL A 237 9.48 7.22 -10.43
CA VAL A 237 9.35 7.77 -9.07
C VAL A 237 8.08 8.61 -8.94
N LEU A 238 7.70 9.39 -9.95
CA LEU A 238 6.44 10.14 -9.94
C LEU A 238 5.22 9.20 -9.94
N ILE A 239 5.25 8.13 -10.71
CA ILE A 239 4.22 7.08 -10.67
C ILE A 239 4.18 6.44 -9.29
N SER A 240 5.34 6.17 -8.67
CA SER A 240 5.44 5.64 -7.30
C SER A 240 4.74 6.56 -6.30
N GLY A 241 5.04 7.86 -6.33
CA GLY A 241 4.41 8.85 -5.46
C GLY A 241 2.92 9.03 -5.72
N THR A 242 2.49 8.96 -7.00
CA THR A 242 1.07 9.03 -7.38
C THR A 242 0.29 7.84 -6.81
N LEU A 243 0.80 6.61 -6.99
CA LEU A 243 0.18 5.40 -6.45
C LEU A 243 0.15 5.43 -4.93
N ALA A 244 1.26 5.76 -4.26
CA ALA A 244 1.26 5.94 -2.81
C ALA A 244 0.27 7.03 -2.37
N GLY A 245 0.16 8.12 -3.14
CA GLY A 245 -0.84 9.17 -2.91
C GLY A 245 -2.28 8.67 -2.93
N ILE A 246 -2.63 7.82 -3.90
CA ILE A 246 -3.95 7.15 -3.94
C ILE A 246 -4.15 6.27 -2.70
N GLY A 247 -3.10 5.56 -2.27
CA GLY A 247 -3.12 4.73 -1.07
C GLY A 247 -3.40 5.52 0.21
N GLY A 248 -2.70 6.64 0.42
CA GLY A 248 -2.87 7.50 1.60
C GLY A 248 -4.22 8.23 1.62
N ALA A 249 -4.66 8.77 0.47
CA ALA A 249 -6.01 9.34 0.32
C ALA A 249 -7.10 8.28 0.54
N GLY A 250 -6.87 7.05 0.07
CA GLY A 250 -7.75 5.91 0.31
C GLY A 250 -7.85 5.53 1.78
N LEU A 251 -6.78 5.68 2.53
CA LEU A 251 -6.77 5.43 3.96
C LEU A 251 -7.56 6.50 4.73
N SER A 252 -7.31 7.79 4.46
CA SER A 252 -7.98 8.89 5.17
C SER A 252 -9.41 9.14 4.68
N LEU A 253 -9.59 9.43 3.39
CA LEU A 253 -10.91 9.79 2.82
C LEU A 253 -11.73 8.55 2.40
N GLY A 254 -11.07 7.43 2.11
CA GLY A 254 -11.76 6.18 1.75
C GLY A 254 -12.23 5.36 2.95
N GLN A 255 -11.55 5.45 4.10
CA GLN A 255 -11.81 4.54 5.23
C GLN A 255 -12.09 5.27 6.55
N ALA A 256 -11.21 6.19 6.96
CA ALA A 256 -11.26 6.78 8.30
C ALA A 256 -12.18 8.02 8.39
N GLY A 257 -12.28 8.81 7.33
CA GLY A 257 -13.00 10.07 7.32
C GLY A 257 -12.35 11.18 8.14
N LEU A 258 -11.08 11.00 8.52
CA LEU A 258 -10.29 11.95 9.34
C LEU A 258 -8.80 11.66 9.17
N PHE A 259 -7.95 12.59 9.65
CA PHE A 259 -6.52 12.37 9.82
C PHE A 259 -6.20 12.21 11.31
N ASN A 260 -5.49 11.15 11.64
CA ASN A 260 -4.95 10.92 12.98
C ASN A 260 -3.42 11.02 12.93
N GLY A 261 -2.86 12.03 13.60
CA GLY A 261 -1.42 12.28 13.67
C GLY A 261 -0.73 11.71 14.91
N SER A 262 -1.43 10.88 15.72
CA SER A 262 -0.86 10.29 16.94
C SER A 262 0.15 9.19 16.62
N GLY A 263 1.23 9.13 17.39
CA GLY A 263 2.25 8.08 17.25
C GLY A 263 2.93 8.09 15.87
N ALA A 264 2.90 6.98 15.18
CA ALA A 264 3.38 6.84 13.79
C ALA A 264 2.37 7.35 12.74
N THR A 265 1.41 8.16 13.14
CA THR A 265 0.23 8.60 12.38
C THR A 265 -0.74 7.45 12.08
N MET A 266 -1.83 7.74 11.35
CA MET A 266 -2.79 6.71 10.93
C MET A 266 -2.23 5.72 9.89
N VAL A 267 -1.09 6.04 9.28
CA VAL A 267 -0.45 5.16 8.27
C VAL A 267 0.19 3.95 8.94
N ASP A 268 0.81 4.14 10.10
CA ASP A 268 1.23 3.09 11.05
C ASP A 268 1.98 1.93 10.38
N GLY A 269 2.99 2.27 9.57
CA GLY A 269 3.89 1.29 8.94
C GLY A 269 3.38 0.65 7.64
N ARG A 270 2.22 1.05 7.11
CA ARG A 270 1.64 0.44 5.89
C ARG A 270 2.51 0.62 4.65
N GLY A 271 3.30 1.71 4.58
CA GLY A 271 4.30 1.89 3.53
C GLY A 271 5.43 0.87 3.64
N TRP A 272 5.93 0.61 4.84
CA TRP A 272 6.94 -0.42 5.10
C TRP A 272 6.44 -1.83 4.80
N ILE A 273 5.18 -2.12 5.18
CA ILE A 273 4.53 -3.38 4.79
C ILE A 273 4.37 -3.46 3.27
N GLY A 274 4.12 -2.34 2.59
CA GLY A 274 4.07 -2.25 1.13
C GLY A 274 5.41 -2.63 0.48
N ILE A 275 6.54 -2.13 1.02
CA ILE A 275 7.89 -2.54 0.60
C ILE A 275 8.05 -4.05 0.75
N THR A 276 7.73 -4.57 1.92
CA THR A 276 7.77 -6.00 2.17
C THR A 276 6.88 -6.76 1.18
N ALA A 277 5.69 -6.28 0.90
CA ALA A 277 4.73 -6.95 0.01
C ALA A 277 5.24 -7.06 -1.44
N TYR A 278 5.87 -6.03 -2.01
CA TYR A 278 6.40 -6.16 -3.37
C TYR A 278 7.68 -7.02 -3.43
N LEU A 279 8.50 -7.00 -2.40
CA LEU A 279 9.63 -7.92 -2.29
C LEU A 279 9.16 -9.38 -2.25
N PHE A 280 8.12 -9.68 -1.45
CA PHE A 280 7.46 -11.00 -1.43
C PHE A 280 6.84 -11.38 -2.76
N GLY A 281 6.23 -10.42 -3.43
CA GLY A 281 5.70 -10.59 -4.77
C GLY A 281 6.77 -10.74 -5.85
N ASN A 282 8.06 -10.66 -5.48
CA ASN A 282 9.21 -10.68 -6.41
C ASN A 282 9.03 -9.65 -7.53
N TYR A 283 8.65 -8.44 -7.14
CA TYR A 283 8.37 -7.32 -8.05
C TYR A 283 7.28 -7.61 -9.11
N ASN A 284 6.47 -8.63 -8.89
CA ASN A 284 5.30 -8.91 -9.73
C ASN A 284 4.07 -8.25 -9.10
N PRO A 285 3.32 -7.39 -9.83
CA PRO A 285 2.14 -6.69 -9.29
C PRO A 285 1.06 -7.60 -8.71
N LEU A 286 0.81 -8.76 -9.34
CA LEU A 286 -0.14 -9.75 -8.84
C LEU A 286 0.35 -10.41 -7.54
N GLY A 287 1.64 -10.75 -7.48
CA GLY A 287 2.28 -11.28 -6.27
C GLY A 287 2.27 -10.26 -5.13
N ALA A 288 2.59 -9.00 -5.42
CA ALA A 288 2.57 -7.90 -4.47
C ALA A 288 1.15 -7.63 -3.94
N PHE A 289 0.13 -7.69 -4.79
CA PHE A 289 -1.26 -7.61 -4.35
C PHE A 289 -1.64 -8.76 -3.43
N GLY A 290 -1.27 -10.00 -3.78
CA GLY A 290 -1.52 -11.18 -2.93
C GLY A 290 -0.86 -11.06 -1.56
N ALA A 291 0.39 -10.58 -1.50
CA ALA A 291 1.10 -10.32 -0.24
C ALA A 291 0.46 -9.17 0.55
N SER A 292 0.10 -8.06 -0.11
CA SER A 292 -0.60 -6.94 0.52
C SER A 292 -1.95 -7.36 1.11
N PHE A 293 -2.71 -8.19 0.38
CA PHE A 293 -3.98 -8.73 0.87
C PHE A 293 -3.78 -9.67 2.06
N LEU A 294 -2.72 -10.49 2.06
CA LEU A 294 -2.38 -11.34 3.19
C LEU A 294 -2.12 -10.51 4.45
N PHE A 295 -1.25 -9.48 4.37
CA PHE A 295 -0.94 -8.62 5.53
C PHE A 295 -2.17 -7.85 6.01
N ALA A 296 -2.92 -7.27 5.08
CA ALA A 296 -4.18 -6.57 5.37
C ALA A 296 -5.23 -7.49 6.02
N SER A 297 -5.27 -8.76 5.62
CA SER A 297 -6.15 -9.76 6.23
C SER A 297 -5.80 -10.03 7.68
N LEU A 298 -4.51 -10.05 8.03
CA LEU A 298 -4.06 -10.19 9.40
C LEU A 298 -4.46 -8.99 10.26
N ASP A 299 -4.33 -7.75 9.74
CA ASP A 299 -4.80 -6.53 10.40
C ASP A 299 -6.33 -6.58 10.63
N ALA A 300 -7.09 -6.99 9.60
CA ALA A 300 -8.54 -7.14 9.71
C ALA A 300 -8.93 -8.20 10.75
N LEU A 301 -8.19 -9.31 10.81
CA LEU A 301 -8.40 -10.38 11.79
C LEU A 301 -8.15 -9.88 13.21
N GLN A 302 -7.07 -9.12 13.41
CA GLN A 302 -6.72 -8.51 14.69
C GLN A 302 -7.88 -7.68 15.24
N LEU A 303 -8.41 -6.76 14.43
CA LEU A 303 -9.53 -5.91 14.85
C LEU A 303 -10.77 -6.71 15.18
N ARG A 304 -11.07 -7.77 14.42
CA ARG A 304 -12.22 -8.64 14.66
C ARG A 304 -12.08 -9.46 15.93
N LEU A 305 -10.90 -10.01 16.20
CA LEU A 305 -10.64 -10.77 17.43
C LEU A 305 -10.82 -9.90 18.68
N GLN A 306 -10.38 -8.64 18.62
CA GLN A 306 -10.61 -7.68 19.72
C GLN A 306 -12.11 -7.42 19.94
N GLN A 307 -12.93 -7.31 18.87
CA GLN A 307 -14.36 -7.12 18.95
C GLN A 307 -15.09 -8.34 19.57
N VAL A 308 -14.59 -9.55 19.38
CA VAL A 308 -15.18 -10.79 19.92
C VAL A 308 -14.72 -11.07 21.36
N GLY A 309 -13.93 -10.16 21.96
CA GLY A 309 -13.53 -10.23 23.37
C GLY A 309 -12.35 -11.16 23.64
N PHE A 310 -11.54 -11.48 22.63
CA PHE A 310 -10.24 -12.08 22.86
C PHE A 310 -9.30 -11.03 23.45
N SER A 311 -8.94 -11.18 24.72
CA SER A 311 -7.98 -10.32 25.44
C SER A 311 -6.52 -10.67 25.08
N VAL A 312 -6.21 -10.72 23.77
CA VAL A 312 -4.83 -10.87 23.35
C VAL A 312 -4.21 -9.46 23.32
N PRO A 313 -3.07 -9.23 23.97
CA PRO A 313 -2.37 -7.95 23.91
C PRO A 313 -2.16 -7.51 22.46
N ARG A 314 -2.42 -6.22 22.20
CA ARG A 314 -2.34 -5.63 20.85
C ARG A 314 -0.96 -5.82 20.25
N GLU A 315 0.06 -5.74 21.09
CA GLU A 315 1.47 -5.92 20.77
C GLU A 315 1.77 -7.32 20.23
N LEU A 316 1.17 -8.36 20.79
CA LEU A 316 1.36 -9.74 20.33
C LEU A 316 0.71 -9.99 18.96
N ILE A 317 -0.45 -9.39 18.71
CA ILE A 317 -1.11 -9.52 17.42
C ILE A 317 -0.36 -8.70 16.35
N GLY A 318 0.15 -7.52 16.73
CA GLY A 318 0.98 -6.67 15.86
C GLY A 318 2.29 -7.35 15.39
N VAL A 319 2.78 -8.36 16.10
CA VAL A 319 3.96 -9.16 15.71
C VAL A 319 3.63 -10.18 14.61
N ILE A 320 2.37 -10.58 14.45
CA ILE A 320 1.96 -11.65 13.51
C ILE A 320 2.39 -11.33 12.05
N PRO A 321 2.18 -10.12 11.50
CA PRO A 321 2.65 -9.79 10.16
C PRO A 321 4.15 -9.98 10.00
N TYR A 322 4.95 -9.54 10.96
CA TYR A 322 6.42 -9.62 10.91
C TYR A 322 6.91 -11.08 11.00
N VAL A 323 6.31 -11.88 11.88
CA VAL A 323 6.60 -13.33 11.96
C VAL A 323 6.21 -14.02 10.66
N THR A 324 5.06 -13.65 10.09
CA THR A 324 4.62 -14.17 8.78
C THR A 324 5.64 -13.81 7.69
N VAL A 325 6.17 -12.59 7.70
CA VAL A 325 7.27 -12.17 6.82
C VAL A 325 8.45 -13.13 6.93
N ILE A 326 8.95 -13.37 8.13
CA ILE A 326 10.12 -14.24 8.36
C ILE A 326 9.83 -15.66 7.86
N ILE A 327 8.65 -16.19 8.20
CA ILE A 327 8.23 -17.54 7.76
C ILE A 327 8.20 -17.61 6.22
N VAL A 328 7.58 -16.64 5.57
CA VAL A 328 7.45 -16.65 4.11
C VAL A 328 8.82 -16.47 3.44
N LEU A 329 9.72 -15.61 3.95
CA LEU A 329 11.09 -15.48 3.46
C LEU A 329 11.86 -16.80 3.45
N VAL A 330 11.68 -17.63 4.48
CA VAL A 330 12.29 -18.97 4.55
C VAL A 330 11.79 -19.88 3.42
N PHE A 331 10.53 -19.72 2.98
CA PHE A 331 9.89 -20.59 1.99
C PHE A 331 9.94 -20.07 0.56
N VAL A 332 9.88 -18.75 0.34
CA VAL A 332 9.80 -18.15 -1.02
C VAL A 332 11.16 -18.10 -1.72
N GLY A 333 12.28 -18.10 -0.98
CA GLY A 333 13.62 -18.09 -1.56
C GLY A 333 14.09 -16.70 -1.96
N HIS A 334 15.10 -16.60 -2.84
CA HIS A 334 15.75 -15.34 -3.20
C HIS A 334 14.82 -14.41 -3.99
N THR A 335 14.63 -13.18 -3.49
CA THR A 335 14.06 -12.07 -4.26
C THR A 335 15.14 -11.57 -5.23
N ARG A 336 14.75 -11.37 -6.48
CA ARG A 336 15.66 -10.87 -7.51
C ARG A 336 15.52 -9.35 -7.58
N THR A 337 16.40 -8.64 -6.85
CA THR A 337 16.49 -7.19 -6.92
C THR A 337 17.13 -6.78 -8.26
N PRO A 338 16.72 -5.64 -8.86
CA PRO A 338 17.41 -5.10 -10.03
C PRO A 338 18.89 -4.78 -9.71
N ASP A 339 19.80 -5.06 -10.64
CA ASP A 339 21.25 -4.99 -10.39
C ASP A 339 21.73 -3.56 -10.11
N ALA A 340 21.13 -2.53 -10.75
CA ALA A 340 21.45 -1.12 -10.52
C ALA A 340 20.49 -0.42 -9.53
N ALA A 341 19.77 -1.19 -8.67
CA ALA A 341 18.90 -0.59 -7.67
C ALA A 341 19.70 0.14 -6.58
N GLY A 342 19.36 1.41 -6.34
CA GLY A 342 20.04 2.24 -5.35
C GLY A 342 21.28 2.95 -5.88
N GLU A 343 21.74 2.65 -7.09
CA GLU A 343 22.92 3.27 -7.67
C GLU A 343 22.58 4.52 -8.50
N PRO A 344 23.28 5.65 -8.28
CA PRO A 344 23.19 6.80 -9.14
C PRO A 344 23.68 6.46 -10.55
N TYR A 345 23.14 7.14 -11.57
CA TYR A 345 23.55 6.95 -12.95
C TYR A 345 24.07 8.27 -13.53
N GLU A 346 25.21 8.20 -14.26
CA GLU A 346 25.78 9.30 -15.05
C GLU A 346 25.87 8.87 -16.51
N SER A 347 25.28 9.69 -17.41
CA SER A 347 25.41 9.46 -18.84
C SER A 347 26.84 9.78 -19.30
N GLY A 348 27.50 8.84 -19.99
CA GLY A 348 28.82 9.06 -20.58
C GLY A 348 30.03 8.76 -19.69
N GLU A 349 29.88 8.15 -18.51
CA GLU A 349 31.01 7.57 -17.77
C GLU A 349 31.35 6.17 -18.34
N GLU A 350 32.48 6.11 -19.08
CA GLU A 350 33.22 4.88 -19.39
C GLU A 350 34.31 4.63 -18.33
#